data_85f38fe44aeb324ffb04af87ac52daf2
#
_entry.id   85f38fe44aeb324ffb04af87ac52daf2
#
_cell.length_a   1.000
_cell.length_b   1.000
_cell.length_c   1.000
_cell.angle_alpha   90.00
_cell.angle_beta   90.00
_cell.angle_gamma   90.00
#
_symmetry.space_group_name_H-M   'P 1'
#
loop_
_entity.id
_entity.type
_entity.pdbx_description
1 polymer ?
#
loop_
_entity_poly.entity_id
_entity_poly.type
_entity_poly.pdbx_seq_one_letter_code
_entity_poly.pdbx_strand_id
1 'polypeptide(L)'
;MNSAEHEGLRPKGNVPNLRFPEFQGEWEKQKLCDISSIVGRIGFRGYTTNDIVEKGMGAIALSPTNIVNNQLTYDKDNTYISMSKYEESPEIMIKRGDVIFVKTGSTVGKVAYVDKMICKTTLNPQVVVLKDIKCDNYILSVIMSTRKFQNKIQRITVGGAVPTLSQMAMGNIFISLPAAKEQEKISKFISLIDERIATQNKIIDRLQSLIKGIAQKIVRNNKPNVRLAECLECKSSTLQESEVCEQGTYPVYGANGIVGYLDNYSTEGEAVYIIKDGSGVGTVSYVTGKCSATGTLNTLQAKEGYSLQYLYYLLKVFNFEPYKTGMAIPHIYFKDYGKAKVFCPSYTEQLQYARLLSAIDNKLSIEQNFLTSLSLQKQHLLRHMFI
;
A
#
# COMPACT_ATOMS: atom_id res chain seq x y z
N MET A 1 -19.56 26.14 -28.90
CA MET A 1 -19.21 27.42 -28.28
C MET A 1 -18.25 27.17 -27.15
N ASN A 2 -17.04 27.55 -27.42
CA ASN A 2 -15.92 27.88 -26.53
C ASN A 2 -15.77 27.20 -25.15
N SER A 3 -14.98 26.16 -25.13
CA SER A 3 -14.16 25.77 -24.00
C SER A 3 -12.87 26.58 -24.06
N ALA A 4 -12.90 27.82 -23.60
CA ALA A 4 -11.73 28.69 -23.47
C ALA A 4 -11.06 28.41 -22.12
N GLU A 5 -9.90 27.73 -22.12
CA GLU A 5 -8.64 28.20 -21.56
C GLU A 5 -8.70 28.81 -20.15
N HIS A 6 -8.54 27.94 -19.13
CA HIS A 6 -7.80 28.32 -17.94
C HIS A 6 -6.36 27.77 -18.03
N GLU A 7 -5.60 28.24 -18.98
CA GLU A 7 -4.14 28.32 -18.87
C GLU A 7 -3.81 29.36 -17.80
N GLY A 8 -3.85 28.93 -16.54
CA GLY A 8 -3.37 29.76 -15.44
C GLY A 8 -1.91 30.09 -15.67
N LEU A 9 -1.61 31.37 -15.81
CA LEU A 9 -0.28 31.97 -15.90
C LEU A 9 0.66 31.24 -14.94
N ARG A 10 1.66 30.51 -15.48
CA ARG A 10 2.74 29.96 -14.68
C ARG A 10 3.44 31.12 -13.98
N PRO A 11 3.51 31.14 -12.65
CA PRO A 11 4.20 32.20 -11.94
C PRO A 11 5.63 32.28 -12.46
N LYS A 12 6.03 33.45 -12.92
CA LYS A 12 7.41 33.74 -13.29
C LYS A 12 8.21 33.81 -11.99
N GLY A 13 9.19 32.91 -11.82
CA GLY A 13 10.06 32.89 -10.65
C GLY A 13 9.95 31.62 -9.79
N ASN A 14 10.58 31.63 -8.63
CA ASN A 14 10.64 30.52 -7.69
C ASN A 14 9.47 30.56 -6.68
N VAL A 15 8.23 30.53 -7.21
CA VAL A 15 6.97 30.66 -6.46
C VAL A 15 6.07 29.44 -6.76
N PRO A 16 5.46 28.80 -5.74
CA PRO A 16 4.55 27.68 -5.96
C PRO A 16 3.23 28.14 -6.60
N ASN A 17 2.57 27.23 -7.35
CA ASN A 17 1.27 27.50 -7.97
C ASN A 17 0.14 27.63 -6.95
N LEU A 18 0.26 26.90 -5.83
CA LEU A 18 -0.69 26.95 -4.72
C LEU A 18 0.07 27.36 -3.45
N ARG A 19 -0.40 28.43 -2.81
CA ARG A 19 0.26 29.02 -1.64
C ARG A 19 -0.77 29.62 -0.69
N PHE A 20 -0.46 29.66 0.57
CA PHE A 20 -1.26 30.41 1.56
C PHE A 20 -1.19 31.91 1.23
N PRO A 21 -2.33 32.64 1.19
CA PRO A 21 -2.41 34.00 0.66
C PRO A 21 -1.59 35.04 1.43
N GLU A 22 -1.30 34.77 2.68
CA GLU A 22 -0.50 35.68 3.53
C GLU A 22 1.00 35.63 3.25
N PHE A 23 1.50 34.65 2.46
CA PHE A 23 2.92 34.57 2.12
C PHE A 23 3.18 35.08 0.71
N GLN A 24 4.22 35.87 0.56
CA GLN A 24 4.63 36.52 -0.70
C GLN A 24 6.13 36.34 -0.95
N GLY A 25 6.58 36.75 -2.15
CA GLY A 25 7.98 36.65 -2.55
C GLY A 25 8.38 35.26 -3.04
N GLU A 26 9.61 35.14 -3.51
CA GLU A 26 10.16 33.90 -4.02
C GLU A 26 10.74 33.02 -2.90
N TRP A 27 10.71 31.71 -3.10
CA TRP A 27 11.40 30.75 -2.23
C TRP A 27 12.89 30.77 -2.51
N GLU A 28 13.69 30.61 -1.47
CA GLU A 28 15.15 30.62 -1.56
C GLU A 28 15.68 29.27 -2.09
N LYS A 29 16.60 29.35 -3.07
CA LYS A 29 17.30 28.15 -3.57
C LYS A 29 18.54 27.88 -2.75
N GLN A 30 18.61 26.71 -2.13
CA GLN A 30 19.76 26.27 -1.34
C GLN A 30 20.19 24.85 -1.75
N LYS A 31 21.46 24.51 -1.60
CA LYS A 31 21.94 23.14 -1.80
C LYS A 31 21.63 22.29 -0.56
N LEU A 32 21.40 21.00 -0.75
CA LEU A 32 21.18 20.09 0.38
C LEU A 32 22.36 20.07 1.36
N CYS A 33 23.62 20.16 0.87
CA CYS A 33 24.79 20.19 1.73
C CYS A 33 24.93 21.49 2.55
N ASP A 34 24.27 22.58 2.15
CA ASP A 34 24.30 23.86 2.88
C ASP A 34 23.34 23.83 4.09
N ILE A 35 22.30 23.01 3.99
CA ILE A 35 21.21 22.93 4.97
C ILE A 35 21.17 21.63 5.77
N SER A 36 22.02 20.65 5.45
CA SER A 36 22.07 19.38 6.19
C SER A 36 23.40 18.67 6.00
N SER A 37 23.80 17.89 6.99
CA SER A 37 24.90 16.93 6.91
C SER A 37 24.35 15.60 6.38
N ILE A 38 24.87 15.11 5.26
CA ILE A 38 24.46 13.83 4.66
C ILE A 38 25.46 12.75 5.07
N VAL A 39 25.04 11.79 5.89
CA VAL A 39 25.92 10.78 6.48
C VAL A 39 25.43 9.37 6.13
N GLY A 40 26.34 8.49 5.81
CA GLY A 40 26.06 7.08 5.55
C GLY A 40 27.14 6.19 6.12
N ARG A 41 26.86 4.89 6.25
CA ARG A 41 27.83 3.93 6.76
C ARG A 41 29.08 3.92 5.90
N ILE A 42 30.24 4.06 6.54
CA ILE A 42 31.55 4.00 5.90
C ILE A 42 31.85 2.54 5.57
N GLY A 43 32.34 2.26 4.35
CA GLY A 43 32.55 0.90 3.84
C GLY A 43 33.34 -0.03 4.75
N PHE A 44 34.47 0.43 5.29
CA PHE A 44 35.30 -0.36 6.21
C PHE A 44 34.71 -0.57 7.61
N ARG A 45 33.64 0.16 7.97
CA ARG A 45 32.80 -0.03 9.17
C ARG A 45 31.50 -0.76 8.85
N GLY A 46 31.40 -1.45 7.72
CA GLY A 46 30.29 -2.31 7.38
C GLY A 46 30.06 -3.39 8.45
N TYR A 47 28.86 -3.92 8.54
CA TYR A 47 28.58 -5.10 9.37
C TYR A 47 28.53 -6.35 8.50
N THR A 48 28.89 -7.48 9.09
CA THR A 48 28.91 -8.81 8.48
C THR A 48 27.90 -9.72 9.17
N THR A 49 27.79 -10.96 8.72
CA THR A 49 26.95 -11.98 9.38
C THR A 49 27.31 -12.20 10.85
N ASN A 50 28.60 -12.01 11.21
CA ASN A 50 29.08 -12.16 12.60
C ASN A 50 28.58 -11.04 13.53
N ASP A 51 28.22 -9.90 12.97
CA ASP A 51 27.69 -8.76 13.72
C ASP A 51 26.16 -8.84 13.89
N ILE A 52 25.49 -9.74 13.16
CA ILE A 52 24.04 -9.92 13.22
C ILE A 52 23.69 -10.71 14.48
N VAL A 53 22.70 -10.21 15.20
CA VAL A 53 22.20 -10.81 16.44
C VAL A 53 20.71 -11.14 16.31
N GLU A 54 20.17 -11.91 17.26
CA GLU A 54 18.77 -12.29 17.29
C GLU A 54 17.83 -11.08 17.43
N LYS A 55 16.60 -11.26 16.98
CA LYS A 55 15.54 -10.24 17.04
C LYS A 55 15.37 -9.68 18.46
N GLY A 56 15.48 -8.36 18.56
CA GLY A 56 15.37 -7.65 19.85
C GLY A 56 16.68 -7.53 20.62
N MET A 57 17.76 -8.18 20.16
CA MET A 57 19.09 -8.07 20.72
C MET A 57 19.90 -7.04 19.91
N GLY A 58 20.31 -5.92 20.52
CA GLY A 58 21.11 -4.90 19.83
C GLY A 58 20.30 -3.81 19.14
N ALA A 59 20.81 -3.28 18.03
CA ALA A 59 20.25 -2.16 17.30
C ALA A 59 19.71 -2.57 15.92
N ILE A 60 18.64 -1.94 15.45
CA ILE A 60 18.13 -2.15 14.10
C ILE A 60 19.01 -1.43 13.06
N ALA A 61 19.44 -2.14 12.04
CA ALA A 61 20.08 -1.58 10.84
C ALA A 61 18.99 -1.34 9.77
N LEU A 62 18.54 -0.09 9.63
CA LEU A 62 17.50 0.29 8.65
C LEU A 62 17.95 -0.01 7.22
N SER A 63 17.09 -0.63 6.48
CA SER A 63 17.23 -0.96 5.07
C SER A 63 16.14 -0.26 4.23
N PRO A 64 16.21 -0.29 2.89
CA PRO A 64 15.18 0.28 2.03
C PRO A 64 13.77 -0.28 2.27
N THR A 65 13.64 -1.49 2.83
CA THR A 65 12.35 -2.12 3.16
C THR A 65 11.65 -1.46 4.34
N ASN A 66 12.38 -0.74 5.19
CA ASN A 66 11.83 0.02 6.30
C ASN A 66 11.18 1.34 5.86
N ILE A 67 11.33 1.73 4.58
CA ILE A 67 10.69 2.94 4.05
C ILE A 67 9.52 2.53 3.15
N VAL A 68 8.31 2.77 3.65
CA VAL A 68 7.06 2.46 2.96
C VAL A 68 6.23 3.75 2.85
N ASN A 69 5.83 4.14 1.64
CA ASN A 69 5.02 5.35 1.39
C ASN A 69 5.61 6.62 2.04
N ASN A 70 6.94 6.79 1.97
CA ASN A 70 7.70 7.88 2.59
C ASN A 70 7.56 7.97 4.13
N GLN A 71 7.25 6.86 4.77
CA GLN A 71 7.19 6.72 6.22
C GLN A 71 8.14 5.62 6.69
N LEU A 72 8.71 5.80 7.87
CA LEU A 72 9.52 4.78 8.52
C LEU A 72 8.62 3.73 9.16
N THR A 73 8.87 2.46 8.87
CA THR A 73 8.19 1.32 9.50
C THR A 73 9.18 0.34 10.11
N TYR A 74 8.78 -0.28 11.20
CA TYR A 74 9.51 -1.36 11.88
C TYR A 74 8.79 -2.71 11.79
N ASP A 75 7.70 -2.79 11.01
CA ASP A 75 6.82 -3.97 10.91
C ASP A 75 7.37 -5.05 9.97
N LYS A 76 8.52 -4.79 9.34
CA LYS A 76 9.21 -5.75 8.45
C LYS A 76 10.24 -6.56 9.23
N ASP A 77 10.73 -7.63 8.60
CA ASP A 77 11.89 -8.36 9.13
C ASP A 77 13.10 -7.42 9.15
N ASN A 78 13.49 -7.03 10.36
CA ASN A 78 14.59 -6.11 10.57
C ASN A 78 15.88 -6.90 10.79
N THR A 79 16.98 -6.38 10.28
CA THR A 79 18.32 -6.85 10.66
C THR A 79 18.73 -6.19 11.96
N TYR A 80 19.09 -7.00 12.95
CA TYR A 80 19.61 -6.55 14.24
C TYR A 80 21.11 -6.75 14.28
N ILE A 81 21.86 -5.72 14.69
CA ILE A 81 23.33 -5.78 14.85
C ILE A 81 23.72 -5.59 16.31
N SER A 82 24.86 -6.15 16.68
CA SER A 82 25.39 -6.07 18.05
C SER A 82 25.55 -4.61 18.53
N MET A 83 25.47 -4.41 19.83
CA MET A 83 25.63 -3.09 20.42
C MET A 83 27.03 -2.50 20.17
N SER A 84 28.08 -3.32 20.21
CA SER A 84 29.43 -2.90 19.87
C SER A 84 29.52 -2.36 18.44
N LYS A 85 28.88 -3.05 17.48
CA LYS A 85 28.84 -2.62 16.07
C LYS A 85 27.99 -1.37 15.86
N TYR A 86 26.95 -1.19 16.65
CA TYR A 86 26.15 0.05 16.66
C TYR A 86 26.96 1.24 17.15
N GLU A 87 27.74 1.08 18.24
CA GLU A 87 28.52 2.13 18.88
C GLU A 87 29.78 2.53 18.09
N GLU A 88 30.25 1.66 17.19
CA GLU A 88 31.36 1.92 16.28
C GLU A 88 31.12 3.09 15.29
N SER A 89 29.86 3.41 15.01
CA SER A 89 29.46 4.41 14.02
C SER A 89 28.41 5.38 14.58
N PRO A 90 28.79 6.27 15.53
CA PRO A 90 27.87 7.19 16.18
C PRO A 90 27.28 8.22 15.21
N GLU A 91 27.97 8.53 14.13
CA GLU A 91 27.55 9.49 13.10
C GLU A 91 26.27 9.07 12.37
N ILE A 92 26.00 7.76 12.29
CA ILE A 92 24.80 7.20 11.64
C ILE A 92 23.78 6.63 12.63
N MET A 93 23.92 6.89 13.92
CA MET A 93 22.88 6.61 14.91
C MET A 93 21.70 7.51 14.63
N ILE A 94 20.53 6.91 14.45
CA ILE A 94 19.30 7.62 14.09
C ILE A 94 18.65 8.23 15.33
N LYS A 95 18.11 9.44 15.17
CA LYS A 95 17.36 10.17 16.18
C LYS A 95 16.02 10.62 15.62
N ARG A 96 15.08 10.91 16.51
CA ARG A 96 13.83 11.57 16.11
C ARG A 96 14.14 12.93 15.47
N GLY A 97 13.48 13.20 14.36
CA GLY A 97 13.73 14.41 13.57
C GLY A 97 14.67 14.21 12.39
N ASP A 98 15.46 13.14 12.35
CA ASP A 98 16.31 12.84 11.22
C ASP A 98 15.48 12.55 9.95
N VAL A 99 16.07 12.77 8.79
CA VAL A 99 15.51 12.37 7.48
C VAL A 99 16.40 11.28 6.89
N ILE A 100 15.83 10.13 6.58
CA ILE A 100 16.55 9.01 5.96
C ILE A 100 16.22 8.90 4.47
N PHE A 101 17.21 8.48 3.68
CA PHE A 101 17.13 8.44 2.23
C PHE A 101 17.84 7.19 1.67
N VAL A 102 17.21 6.51 0.72
CA VAL A 102 17.81 5.36 0.01
C VAL A 102 18.70 5.86 -1.12
N LYS A 103 20.01 5.62 -1.01
CA LYS A 103 21.01 6.04 -2.01
C LYS A 103 21.39 4.95 -3.01
N THR A 104 21.11 3.66 -2.73
CA THR A 104 21.56 2.53 -3.55
C THR A 104 20.48 1.46 -3.68
N GLY A 105 20.35 0.89 -4.88
CA GLY A 105 19.43 -0.20 -5.22
C GLY A 105 18.22 0.25 -6.02
N SER A 106 17.34 -0.69 -6.38
CA SER A 106 16.15 -0.45 -7.21
C SER A 106 15.16 0.58 -6.65
N THR A 107 15.30 0.94 -5.37
CA THR A 107 14.42 1.86 -4.67
C THR A 107 15.13 3.18 -4.28
N VAL A 108 16.20 3.53 -4.98
CA VAL A 108 16.87 4.84 -4.84
C VAL A 108 15.84 5.97 -4.93
N GLY A 109 15.95 6.93 -4.02
CA GLY A 109 15.02 8.05 -3.95
C GLY A 109 13.96 7.93 -2.84
N LYS A 110 13.69 6.73 -2.29
CA LYS A 110 12.79 6.63 -1.13
C LYS A 110 13.32 7.47 0.02
N VAL A 111 12.43 8.19 0.67
CA VAL A 111 12.73 9.08 1.81
C VAL A 111 11.73 8.85 2.92
N ALA A 112 12.16 9.01 4.18
CA ALA A 112 11.26 9.04 5.31
C ALA A 112 11.75 10.01 6.39
N TYR A 113 10.80 10.68 7.03
CA TYR A 113 11.01 11.44 8.26
C TYR A 113 10.94 10.50 9.46
N VAL A 114 11.84 10.65 10.42
CA VAL A 114 11.87 9.84 11.64
C VAL A 114 11.01 10.51 12.71
N ASP A 115 9.72 10.20 12.72
CA ASP A 115 8.78 10.71 13.73
C ASP A 115 8.90 9.98 15.07
N LYS A 116 9.05 8.65 15.02
CA LYS A 116 9.08 7.78 16.20
C LYS A 116 10.27 6.82 16.16
N MET A 117 10.80 6.54 17.33
CA MET A 117 11.84 5.54 17.57
C MET A 117 11.30 4.48 18.52
N ILE A 118 11.46 3.20 18.18
CA ILE A 118 11.05 2.08 19.05
C ILE A 118 12.25 1.43 19.76
N CYS A 119 13.44 1.59 19.21
CA CYS A 119 14.69 1.06 19.77
C CYS A 119 15.90 1.80 19.19
N LYS A 120 17.11 1.43 19.64
CA LYS A 120 18.35 1.90 19.04
C LYS A 120 18.39 1.50 17.56
N THR A 121 18.72 2.44 16.70
CA THR A 121 18.59 2.30 15.24
C THR A 121 19.78 2.94 14.54
N THR A 122 20.30 2.27 13.53
CA THR A 122 21.38 2.73 12.66
C THR A 122 21.02 2.44 11.19
N LEU A 123 21.95 2.61 10.27
CA LEU A 123 21.74 2.43 8.84
C LEU A 123 22.46 1.21 8.28
N ASN A 124 21.83 0.59 7.31
CA ASN A 124 22.47 -0.30 6.36
C ASN A 124 23.22 0.55 5.29
N PRO A 125 24.23 0.01 4.58
CA PRO A 125 25.00 0.75 3.57
C PRO A 125 24.21 1.38 2.43
N GLN A 126 23.01 0.90 2.14
CA GLN A 126 22.15 1.41 1.07
C GLN A 126 21.43 2.72 1.43
N VAL A 127 21.43 3.10 2.71
CA VAL A 127 20.67 4.22 3.25
C VAL A 127 21.61 5.27 3.81
N VAL A 128 21.24 6.54 3.69
CA VAL A 128 21.90 7.69 4.34
C VAL A 128 20.91 8.41 5.25
N VAL A 129 21.46 9.17 6.18
CA VAL A 129 20.70 10.08 7.06
C VAL A 129 21.12 11.52 6.81
N LEU A 130 20.15 12.41 6.79
CA LEU A 130 20.37 13.85 6.82
C LEU A 130 20.21 14.31 8.27
N LYS A 131 21.25 14.98 8.77
CA LYS A 131 21.36 15.51 10.14
C LYS A 131 21.67 17.01 10.12
N ASP A 132 21.65 17.62 11.27
CA ASP A 132 21.97 19.06 11.46
C ASP A 132 21.16 19.94 10.47
N ILE A 133 19.89 19.59 10.30
CA ILE A 133 19.00 20.19 9.30
C ILE A 133 18.65 21.62 9.74
N LYS A 134 18.91 22.60 8.88
CA LYS A 134 18.70 24.04 9.14
C LYS A 134 17.33 24.57 8.70
N CYS A 135 16.41 23.69 8.34
CA CYS A 135 15.03 24.03 7.97
C CYS A 135 14.06 23.11 8.72
N ASP A 136 12.76 23.20 8.48
CA ASP A 136 11.83 22.22 9.01
C ASP A 136 12.13 20.82 8.44
N ASN A 137 12.46 19.88 9.33
CA ASN A 137 12.93 18.54 8.94
C ASN A 137 11.84 17.73 8.22
N TYR A 138 10.59 17.90 8.64
CA TYR A 138 9.47 17.24 7.99
C TYR A 138 9.23 17.81 6.58
N ILE A 139 9.28 19.13 6.42
CA ILE A 139 9.18 19.79 5.09
C ILE A 139 10.30 19.32 4.18
N LEU A 140 11.53 19.20 4.68
CA LEU A 140 12.64 18.66 3.89
C LEU A 140 12.29 17.27 3.35
N SER A 141 11.79 16.38 4.21
CA SER A 141 11.38 15.04 3.80
C SER A 141 10.26 15.07 2.76
N VAL A 142 9.30 15.97 2.92
CA VAL A 142 8.20 16.18 1.96
C VAL A 142 8.73 16.67 0.61
N ILE A 143 9.59 17.71 0.58
CA ILE A 143 10.23 18.21 -0.65
C ILE A 143 10.97 17.09 -1.37
N MET A 144 11.76 16.30 -0.63
CA MET A 144 12.51 15.16 -1.18
C MET A 144 11.61 14.05 -1.72
N SER A 145 10.36 13.94 -1.26
CA SER A 145 9.37 12.98 -1.76
C SER A 145 8.63 13.47 -3.02
N THR A 146 8.71 14.77 -3.37
CA THR A 146 8.01 15.33 -4.52
C THR A 146 8.52 14.77 -5.84
N ARG A 147 7.63 14.67 -6.83
CA ARG A 147 8.00 14.21 -8.18
C ARG A 147 9.12 15.06 -8.81
N LYS A 148 9.15 16.38 -8.53
CA LYS A 148 10.19 17.28 -9.02
C LYS A 148 11.57 16.92 -8.48
N PHE A 149 11.68 16.65 -7.18
CA PHE A 149 12.92 16.21 -6.56
C PHE A 149 13.31 14.81 -7.05
N GLN A 150 12.37 13.88 -7.10
CA GLN A 150 12.63 12.51 -7.56
C GLN A 150 13.10 12.46 -9.03
N ASN A 151 12.59 13.33 -9.89
CA ASN A 151 13.07 13.46 -11.26
C ASN A 151 14.53 13.98 -11.31
N LYS A 152 14.95 14.87 -10.39
CA LYS A 152 16.37 15.28 -10.27
C LYS A 152 17.25 14.11 -9.85
N ILE A 153 16.80 13.33 -8.86
CA ILE A 153 17.49 12.11 -8.41
C ILE A 153 17.72 11.13 -9.56
N GLN A 154 16.67 10.79 -10.30
CA GLN A 154 16.76 9.85 -11.43
C GLN A 154 17.80 10.27 -12.49
N ARG A 155 17.93 11.57 -12.76
CA ARG A 155 18.89 12.09 -13.75
C ARG A 155 20.36 11.99 -13.33
N ILE A 156 20.64 11.98 -12.03
CA ILE A 156 22.01 11.99 -11.47
C ILE A 156 22.38 10.64 -10.86
N THR A 157 21.44 9.69 -10.79
CA THR A 157 21.70 8.32 -10.35
C THR A 157 22.46 7.59 -11.45
N VAL A 158 23.53 6.91 -11.10
CA VAL A 158 24.41 6.14 -12.01
C VAL A 158 24.32 4.65 -11.72
N GLY A 159 24.63 3.82 -12.71
CA GLY A 159 24.63 2.35 -12.60
C GLY A 159 23.34 1.72 -13.15
N GLY A 160 23.51 0.76 -14.09
CA GLY A 160 22.37 0.06 -14.73
C GLY A 160 21.76 -1.00 -13.82
N ALA A 161 22.54 -2.00 -13.40
CA ALA A 161 22.05 -3.12 -12.59
C ALA A 161 21.78 -2.73 -11.12
N VAL A 162 22.64 -1.87 -10.54
CA VAL A 162 22.50 -1.38 -9.17
C VAL A 162 22.56 0.16 -9.18
N PRO A 163 21.43 0.85 -9.34
CA PRO A 163 21.38 2.29 -9.31
C PRO A 163 21.98 2.85 -8.03
N THR A 164 22.87 3.83 -8.14
CA THR A 164 23.57 4.42 -6.99
C THR A 164 23.68 5.93 -7.13
N LEU A 165 23.41 6.64 -6.03
CA LEU A 165 23.56 8.07 -5.88
C LEU A 165 24.67 8.37 -4.88
N SER A 166 25.71 9.11 -5.29
CA SER A 166 26.76 9.51 -4.36
C SER A 166 26.26 10.61 -3.41
N GLN A 167 26.80 10.63 -2.18
CA GLN A 167 26.46 11.67 -1.19
C GLN A 167 26.82 13.07 -1.70
N MET A 168 27.94 13.21 -2.43
CA MET A 168 28.35 14.46 -3.04
C MET A 168 27.36 14.93 -4.08
N ALA A 169 26.91 14.06 -5.00
CA ALA A 169 25.90 14.39 -6.01
C ALA A 169 24.58 14.79 -5.35
N MET A 170 24.17 14.08 -4.31
CA MET A 170 22.99 14.40 -3.52
C MET A 170 23.12 15.76 -2.84
N GLY A 171 24.26 16.06 -2.21
CA GLY A 171 24.52 17.35 -1.55
C GLY A 171 24.44 18.54 -2.48
N ASN A 172 24.80 18.38 -3.74
CA ASN A 172 24.76 19.45 -4.76
C ASN A 172 23.38 19.71 -5.35
N ILE A 173 22.35 18.97 -4.96
CA ILE A 173 20.98 19.22 -5.43
C ILE A 173 20.44 20.50 -4.83
N PHE A 174 19.97 21.41 -5.70
CA PHE A 174 19.24 22.60 -5.28
C PHE A 174 17.79 22.26 -4.96
N ILE A 175 17.34 22.71 -3.80
CA ILE A 175 15.93 22.72 -3.39
C ILE A 175 15.48 24.16 -3.15
N SER A 176 14.19 24.40 -3.24
CA SER A 176 13.58 25.71 -2.95
C SER A 176 12.90 25.61 -1.60
N LEU A 177 13.23 26.52 -0.69
CA LEU A 177 12.69 26.56 0.68
C LEU A 177 11.91 27.85 0.89
N PRO A 178 10.68 27.76 1.45
CA PRO A 178 9.94 28.93 1.92
C PRO A 178 10.57 29.54 3.17
N ALA A 179 10.14 30.73 3.54
CA ALA A 179 10.50 31.34 4.82
C ALA A 179 10.04 30.48 6.01
N ALA A 180 10.72 30.55 7.16
CA ALA A 180 10.49 29.67 8.32
C ALA A 180 9.01 29.59 8.76
N LYS A 181 8.31 30.73 8.82
CA LYS A 181 6.87 30.78 9.18
C LYS A 181 5.99 30.04 8.16
N GLU A 182 6.33 30.12 6.89
CA GLU A 182 5.62 29.40 5.83
C GLU A 182 5.93 27.91 5.91
N GLN A 183 7.19 27.52 6.18
CA GLN A 183 7.56 26.12 6.43
C GLN A 183 6.71 25.53 7.56
N GLU A 184 6.60 26.19 8.70
CA GLU A 184 5.80 25.75 9.83
C GLU A 184 4.34 25.53 9.45
N LYS A 185 3.74 26.46 8.72
CA LYS A 185 2.35 26.37 8.29
C LYS A 185 2.13 25.22 7.29
N ILE A 186 3.01 25.06 6.30
CA ILE A 186 2.95 23.95 5.34
C ILE A 186 3.17 22.61 6.06
N SER A 187 4.16 22.54 6.95
CA SER A 187 4.47 21.35 7.76
C SER A 187 3.24 20.88 8.53
N LYS A 188 2.63 21.79 9.29
CA LYS A 188 1.41 21.50 10.06
C LYS A 188 0.26 21.05 9.16
N PHE A 189 0.07 21.69 8.02
CA PHE A 189 -1.02 21.35 7.10
C PHE A 189 -0.84 19.95 6.49
N ILE A 190 0.35 19.64 5.97
CA ILE A 190 0.63 18.35 5.35
C ILE A 190 0.65 17.22 6.40
N SER A 191 1.21 17.47 7.60
CA SER A 191 1.21 16.46 8.68
C SER A 191 -0.19 16.09 9.13
N LEU A 192 -1.13 17.04 9.20
CA LEU A 192 -2.54 16.75 9.51
C LEU A 192 -3.20 15.85 8.45
N ILE A 193 -2.86 16.04 7.16
CA ILE A 193 -3.35 15.15 6.09
C ILE A 193 -2.76 13.74 6.28
N ASP A 194 -1.47 13.64 6.60
CA ASP A 194 -0.81 12.35 6.85
C ASP A 194 -1.38 11.61 8.07
N GLU A 195 -1.66 12.32 9.14
CA GLU A 195 -2.33 11.75 10.31
C GLU A 195 -3.74 11.26 9.97
N ARG A 196 -4.48 11.99 9.13
CA ARG A 196 -5.80 11.59 8.67
C ARG A 196 -5.74 10.33 7.80
N ILE A 197 -4.77 10.26 6.86
CA ILE A 197 -4.52 9.06 6.04
C ILE A 197 -4.15 7.86 6.93
N ALA A 198 -3.27 8.04 7.90
CA ALA A 198 -2.88 6.99 8.84
C ALA A 198 -4.05 6.50 9.70
N THR A 199 -4.90 7.42 10.16
CA THR A 199 -6.11 7.09 10.91
C THR A 199 -7.11 6.32 10.05
N GLN A 200 -7.28 6.74 8.79
CA GLN A 200 -8.15 6.09 7.83
C GLN A 200 -7.73 4.65 7.55
N ASN A 201 -6.42 4.39 7.38
CA ASN A 201 -5.89 3.04 7.24
C ASN A 201 -6.23 2.17 8.46
N LYS A 202 -6.07 2.69 9.68
CA LYS A 202 -6.42 1.95 10.91
C LYS A 202 -7.92 1.61 10.99
N ILE A 203 -8.80 2.49 10.51
CA ILE A 203 -10.24 2.22 10.45
C ILE A 203 -10.51 1.07 9.47
N ILE A 204 -9.90 1.10 8.28
CA ILE A 204 -10.00 0.05 7.26
C ILE A 204 -9.53 -1.30 7.82
N ASP A 205 -8.35 -1.35 8.43
CA ASP A 205 -7.79 -2.57 9.04
C ASP A 205 -8.71 -3.15 10.12
N ARG A 206 -9.31 -2.29 10.95
CA ARG A 206 -10.26 -2.71 11.99
C ARG A 206 -11.54 -3.29 11.39
N LEU A 207 -12.10 -2.66 10.36
CA LEU A 207 -13.30 -3.15 9.68
C LEU A 207 -13.05 -4.51 9.01
N GLN A 208 -11.92 -4.66 8.32
CA GLN A 208 -11.50 -5.94 7.74
C GLN A 208 -11.33 -7.04 8.79
N SER A 209 -10.67 -6.71 9.90
CA SER A 209 -10.48 -7.62 11.03
C SER A 209 -11.81 -8.00 11.69
N LEU A 210 -12.76 -7.06 11.77
CA LEU A 210 -14.09 -7.29 12.33
C LEU A 210 -14.89 -8.25 11.47
N ILE A 211 -14.95 -8.04 10.15
CA ILE A 211 -15.61 -8.95 9.19
C ILE A 211 -15.05 -10.36 9.34
N LYS A 212 -13.71 -10.48 9.27
CA LYS A 212 -13.03 -11.77 9.41
C LYS A 212 -13.31 -12.43 10.76
N GLY A 213 -13.25 -11.67 11.85
CA GLY A 213 -13.47 -12.16 13.22
C GLY A 213 -14.89 -12.65 13.44
N ILE A 214 -15.91 -11.93 12.94
CA ILE A 214 -17.32 -12.35 13.02
C ILE A 214 -17.52 -13.63 12.20
N ALA A 215 -17.07 -13.68 10.95
CA ALA A 215 -17.20 -14.86 10.11
C ALA A 215 -16.51 -16.09 10.72
N GLN A 216 -15.29 -15.92 11.25
CA GLN A 216 -14.58 -17.01 11.96
C GLN A 216 -15.31 -17.46 13.23
N LYS A 217 -15.91 -16.54 13.99
CA LYS A 217 -16.66 -16.88 15.20
C LYS A 217 -17.91 -17.70 14.86
N ILE A 218 -18.61 -17.35 13.78
CA ILE A 218 -19.76 -18.14 13.30
C ILE A 218 -19.32 -19.56 12.97
N VAL A 219 -18.22 -19.73 12.24
CA VAL A 219 -17.72 -21.06 11.85
C VAL A 219 -17.23 -21.86 13.05
N ARG A 220 -16.48 -21.25 13.97
CA ARG A 220 -15.85 -21.98 15.11
C ARG A 220 -16.84 -22.39 16.20
N ASN A 221 -17.86 -21.58 16.43
CA ASN A 221 -18.81 -21.83 17.53
C ASN A 221 -19.92 -22.80 17.16
N ASN A 222 -19.98 -23.25 15.91
CA ASN A 222 -21.05 -24.09 15.41
C ASN A 222 -20.50 -25.32 14.70
N LYS A 223 -21.22 -26.45 14.82
CA LYS A 223 -20.85 -27.69 14.13
C LYS A 223 -21.24 -27.61 12.65
N PRO A 224 -20.33 -27.97 11.73
CA PRO A 224 -20.66 -28.08 10.30
C PRO A 224 -21.82 -29.09 10.09
N ASN A 225 -22.85 -28.67 9.35
CA ASN A 225 -24.09 -29.43 9.17
C ASN A 225 -24.43 -29.75 7.71
N VAL A 226 -23.82 -29.05 6.73
CA VAL A 226 -24.15 -29.20 5.31
C VAL A 226 -22.88 -29.16 4.47
N ARG A 227 -22.83 -29.83 3.31
CA ARG A 227 -21.71 -29.74 2.38
C ARG A 227 -21.82 -28.52 1.49
N LEU A 228 -20.68 -27.92 1.09
CA LEU A 228 -20.68 -26.80 0.16
C LEU A 228 -21.38 -27.10 -1.15
N ALA A 229 -21.25 -28.32 -1.68
CA ALA A 229 -21.93 -28.75 -2.90
C ALA A 229 -23.47 -28.90 -2.74
N GLU A 230 -23.97 -28.97 -1.51
CA GLU A 230 -25.41 -28.94 -1.23
C GLU A 230 -25.97 -27.53 -1.22
N CYS A 231 -25.12 -26.53 -0.93
CA CYS A 231 -25.48 -25.12 -0.82
C CYS A 231 -25.23 -24.31 -2.11
N LEU A 232 -24.24 -24.74 -2.91
CA LEU A 232 -23.70 -23.99 -4.04
C LEU A 232 -23.76 -24.80 -5.33
N GLU A 233 -24.05 -24.10 -6.42
CA GLU A 233 -23.74 -24.54 -7.78
C GLU A 233 -22.43 -23.87 -8.23
N CYS A 234 -21.66 -24.60 -9.03
CA CYS A 234 -20.38 -24.12 -9.57
C CYS A 234 -20.37 -24.23 -11.09
N LYS A 235 -20.11 -23.10 -11.74
CA LYS A 235 -19.92 -23.04 -13.20
C LYS A 235 -18.49 -22.58 -13.48
N SER A 236 -17.81 -23.24 -14.42
CA SER A 236 -16.48 -22.82 -14.90
C SER A 236 -16.62 -22.03 -16.19
N SER A 237 -15.86 -20.98 -16.33
CA SER A 237 -15.72 -20.26 -17.59
C SER A 237 -14.54 -20.81 -18.40
N THR A 238 -14.64 -20.68 -19.73
CA THR A 238 -13.55 -20.93 -20.68
C THR A 238 -13.04 -19.66 -21.34
N LEU A 239 -13.62 -18.50 -21.01
CA LEU A 239 -13.29 -17.20 -21.56
C LEU A 239 -11.84 -16.83 -21.28
N GLN A 240 -11.06 -16.56 -22.33
CA GLN A 240 -9.67 -16.11 -22.21
C GLN A 240 -9.59 -14.60 -22.11
N GLU A 241 -8.57 -14.06 -21.41
CA GLU A 241 -8.36 -12.61 -21.31
C GLU A 241 -8.09 -11.95 -22.67
N SER A 242 -7.55 -12.71 -23.64
CA SER A 242 -7.33 -12.25 -25.01
C SER A 242 -8.61 -12.00 -25.81
N GLU A 243 -9.75 -12.54 -25.36
CA GLU A 243 -11.07 -12.36 -25.98
C GLU A 243 -11.84 -11.16 -25.42
N VAL A 244 -11.27 -10.49 -24.42
CA VAL A 244 -11.90 -9.37 -23.71
C VAL A 244 -11.48 -8.04 -24.33
N CYS A 245 -12.43 -7.12 -24.50
CA CYS A 245 -12.19 -5.79 -25.05
C CYS A 245 -11.91 -4.74 -23.96
N GLU A 246 -11.18 -3.66 -24.31
CA GLU A 246 -10.99 -2.52 -23.39
C GLU A 246 -12.30 -1.76 -23.14
N GLN A 247 -13.24 -1.80 -24.08
CA GLN A 247 -14.54 -1.15 -24.01
C GLN A 247 -15.66 -2.16 -24.33
N GLY A 248 -16.81 -2.00 -23.70
CA GLY A 248 -18.00 -2.85 -23.88
C GLY A 248 -19.05 -2.55 -22.82
N THR A 249 -20.17 -3.26 -22.87
CA THR A 249 -21.32 -3.01 -22.01
C THR A 249 -21.20 -3.67 -20.63
N TYR A 250 -20.65 -4.88 -20.56
CA TYR A 250 -20.64 -5.67 -19.33
C TYR A 250 -19.22 -5.98 -18.88
N PRO A 251 -18.89 -5.80 -17.59
CA PRO A 251 -17.54 -6.05 -17.08
C PRO A 251 -17.22 -7.55 -17.09
N VAL A 252 -15.96 -7.84 -17.39
CA VAL A 252 -15.37 -9.17 -17.28
C VAL A 252 -14.35 -9.19 -16.14
N TYR A 253 -14.52 -10.15 -15.25
CA TYR A 253 -13.66 -10.31 -14.08
C TYR A 253 -12.61 -11.39 -14.31
N GLY A 254 -11.37 -11.08 -13.99
CA GLY A 254 -10.24 -12.00 -13.86
C GLY A 254 -9.75 -12.09 -12.41
N ALA A 255 -8.63 -12.76 -12.21
CA ALA A 255 -8.05 -12.95 -10.86
C ALA A 255 -7.73 -11.64 -10.12
N ASN A 256 -7.42 -10.57 -10.85
CA ASN A 256 -7.04 -9.26 -10.30
C ASN A 256 -8.16 -8.20 -10.35
N GLY A 257 -9.42 -8.60 -10.60
CA GLY A 257 -10.55 -7.69 -10.75
C GLY A 257 -11.02 -7.59 -12.20
N ILE A 258 -11.57 -6.44 -12.59
CA ILE A 258 -12.06 -6.22 -13.96
C ILE A 258 -10.86 -6.19 -14.93
N VAL A 259 -10.89 -7.07 -15.93
CA VAL A 259 -9.85 -7.19 -16.97
C VAL A 259 -10.29 -6.58 -18.31
N GLY A 260 -11.55 -6.20 -18.44
CA GLY A 260 -12.13 -5.55 -19.62
C GLY A 260 -13.64 -5.74 -19.69
N TYR A 261 -14.21 -5.67 -20.89
CA TYR A 261 -15.65 -5.66 -21.12
C TYR A 261 -16.04 -6.52 -22.30
N LEU A 262 -17.31 -6.96 -22.33
CA LEU A 262 -17.96 -7.62 -23.44
C LEU A 262 -19.38 -7.05 -23.65
N ASP A 263 -19.98 -7.28 -24.84
CA ASP A 263 -21.37 -6.91 -25.13
C ASP A 263 -22.37 -8.00 -24.76
N ASN A 264 -21.88 -9.12 -24.26
CA ASN A 264 -22.67 -10.21 -23.70
C ASN A 264 -22.22 -10.53 -22.27
N TYR A 265 -23.00 -11.34 -21.56
CA TYR A 265 -22.70 -11.74 -20.19
C TYR A 265 -23.03 -13.21 -19.95
N SER A 266 -22.27 -13.85 -19.06
CA SER A 266 -22.49 -15.24 -18.63
C SER A 266 -23.10 -15.35 -17.24
N THR A 267 -23.11 -14.25 -16.48
CA THR A 267 -23.66 -14.14 -15.12
C THR A 267 -24.69 -13.02 -15.10
N GLU A 268 -25.85 -13.28 -14.50
CA GLU A 268 -26.89 -12.30 -14.23
C GLU A 268 -27.34 -12.43 -12.75
N GLY A 269 -27.48 -11.29 -12.06
CA GLY A 269 -27.83 -11.27 -10.64
C GLY A 269 -26.62 -11.41 -9.74
N GLU A 270 -26.76 -12.15 -8.64
CA GLU A 270 -25.72 -12.35 -7.64
C GLU A 270 -24.84 -13.56 -7.96
N ALA A 271 -23.54 -13.41 -7.85
CA ALA A 271 -22.59 -14.51 -7.93
C ALA A 271 -21.37 -14.30 -7.01
N VAL A 272 -20.72 -15.39 -6.63
CA VAL A 272 -19.40 -15.37 -6.00
C VAL A 272 -18.40 -15.94 -7.00
N TYR A 273 -17.42 -15.12 -7.38
CA TYR A 273 -16.28 -15.56 -8.15
C TYR A 273 -15.18 -16.06 -7.22
N ILE A 274 -14.63 -17.23 -7.49
CA ILE A 274 -13.49 -17.81 -6.76
C ILE A 274 -12.34 -18.05 -7.71
N ILE A 275 -11.15 -17.58 -7.35
CA ILE A 275 -9.93 -17.87 -8.12
C ILE A 275 -9.61 -19.36 -7.96
N LYS A 276 -9.66 -20.10 -9.09
CA LYS A 276 -9.37 -21.53 -9.09
C LYS A 276 -7.94 -21.85 -9.46
N ASP A 277 -7.23 -20.95 -10.16
CA ASP A 277 -5.90 -21.17 -10.71
C ASP A 277 -4.94 -20.02 -10.36
N GLY A 278 -3.70 -20.31 -9.99
CA GLY A 278 -2.63 -19.36 -9.80
C GLY A 278 -2.40 -18.93 -8.33
N SER A 279 -1.59 -17.90 -8.13
CA SER A 279 -1.12 -17.47 -6.80
C SER A 279 -2.22 -17.00 -5.84
N GLY A 280 -3.37 -16.55 -6.37
CA GLY A 280 -4.54 -16.08 -5.60
C GLY A 280 -5.60 -17.15 -5.31
N VAL A 281 -5.31 -18.43 -5.56
CA VAL A 281 -6.26 -19.54 -5.41
C VAL A 281 -6.99 -19.54 -4.08
N GLY A 282 -8.33 -19.62 -4.12
CA GLY A 282 -9.22 -19.58 -2.97
C GLY A 282 -9.70 -18.18 -2.60
N THR A 283 -9.20 -17.12 -3.24
CA THR A 283 -9.75 -15.77 -3.06
C THR A 283 -11.15 -15.68 -3.68
N VAL A 284 -12.09 -15.11 -2.94
CA VAL A 284 -13.49 -14.96 -3.35
C VAL A 284 -13.90 -13.49 -3.48
N SER A 285 -14.71 -13.21 -4.49
CA SER A 285 -15.29 -11.88 -4.77
C SER A 285 -16.79 -12.01 -4.97
N TYR A 286 -17.57 -11.12 -4.35
CA TYR A 286 -19.02 -11.03 -4.54
C TYR A 286 -19.32 -10.03 -5.66
N VAL A 287 -20.11 -10.43 -6.62
CA VAL A 287 -20.49 -9.61 -7.77
C VAL A 287 -21.99 -9.60 -7.94
N THR A 288 -22.50 -8.52 -8.53
CA THR A 288 -23.93 -8.35 -8.81
C THR A 288 -24.14 -7.78 -10.21
N GLY A 289 -25.30 -8.06 -10.80
CA GLY A 289 -25.68 -7.54 -12.10
C GLY A 289 -25.21 -8.44 -13.25
N LYS A 290 -25.08 -7.84 -14.43
CA LYS A 290 -24.67 -8.55 -15.67
C LYS A 290 -23.18 -8.44 -15.82
N CYS A 291 -22.49 -9.57 -15.81
CA CYS A 291 -21.03 -9.65 -15.92
C CYS A 291 -20.57 -11.03 -16.41
N SER A 292 -19.27 -11.19 -16.61
CA SER A 292 -18.66 -12.47 -16.98
C SER A 292 -17.39 -12.72 -16.19
N ALA A 293 -16.94 -13.96 -16.13
CA ALA A 293 -15.69 -14.37 -15.50
C ALA A 293 -14.76 -15.02 -16.53
N THR A 294 -13.45 -14.76 -16.44
CA THR A 294 -12.43 -15.46 -17.23
C THR A 294 -12.26 -16.92 -16.76
N GLY A 295 -11.56 -17.71 -17.56
CA GLY A 295 -11.27 -19.11 -17.27
C GLY A 295 -10.48 -19.37 -15.98
N THR A 296 -9.85 -18.35 -15.38
CA THR A 296 -9.14 -18.44 -14.08
C THR A 296 -10.09 -18.46 -12.89
N LEU A 297 -11.37 -18.17 -13.09
CA LEU A 297 -12.40 -18.12 -12.04
C LEU A 297 -13.44 -19.23 -12.21
N ASN A 298 -13.99 -19.66 -11.08
CA ASN A 298 -15.28 -20.35 -11.05
C ASN A 298 -16.36 -19.39 -10.57
N THR A 299 -17.56 -19.52 -11.13
CA THR A 299 -18.77 -18.82 -10.70
C THR A 299 -19.56 -19.72 -9.76
N LEU A 300 -19.81 -19.24 -8.54
CA LEU A 300 -20.63 -19.93 -7.54
C LEU A 300 -21.95 -19.19 -7.39
N GLN A 301 -23.05 -19.94 -7.39
CA GLN A 301 -24.41 -19.46 -7.16
C GLN A 301 -25.04 -20.24 -6.02
N ALA A 302 -25.87 -19.62 -5.20
CA ALA A 302 -26.57 -20.33 -4.13
C ALA A 302 -27.71 -21.17 -4.70
N LYS A 303 -27.91 -22.35 -4.14
CA LYS A 303 -29.10 -23.16 -4.35
C LYS A 303 -30.25 -22.63 -3.52
N GLU A 304 -31.47 -23.09 -3.83
CA GLU A 304 -32.67 -22.71 -3.10
C GLU A 304 -32.54 -23.00 -1.59
N GLY A 305 -32.98 -22.05 -0.76
CA GLY A 305 -32.87 -22.15 0.71
C GLY A 305 -31.54 -21.66 1.29
N TYR A 306 -30.61 -21.17 0.47
CA TYR A 306 -29.32 -20.65 0.93
C TYR A 306 -29.10 -19.20 0.48
N SER A 307 -28.53 -18.38 1.38
CA SER A 307 -28.12 -17.00 1.09
C SER A 307 -26.72 -16.99 0.51
N LEU A 308 -26.58 -16.56 -0.75
CA LEU A 308 -25.27 -16.44 -1.40
C LEU A 308 -24.35 -15.47 -0.66
N GLN A 309 -24.90 -14.37 -0.14
CA GLN A 309 -24.15 -13.38 0.60
C GLN A 309 -23.62 -13.94 1.93
N TYR A 310 -24.38 -14.79 2.64
CA TYR A 310 -23.89 -15.51 3.81
C TYR A 310 -22.75 -16.46 3.45
N LEU A 311 -22.95 -17.26 2.38
CA LEU A 311 -21.94 -18.21 1.90
C LEU A 311 -20.66 -17.51 1.45
N TYR A 312 -20.77 -16.32 0.84
CA TYR A 312 -19.61 -15.51 0.49
C TYR A 312 -18.73 -15.19 1.71
N TYR A 313 -19.31 -14.68 2.82
CA TYR A 313 -18.55 -14.38 4.04
C TYR A 313 -17.98 -15.64 4.71
N LEU A 314 -18.67 -16.76 4.60
CA LEU A 314 -18.16 -18.03 5.04
C LEU A 314 -16.94 -18.46 4.21
N LEU A 315 -17.00 -18.34 2.88
CA LEU A 315 -15.91 -18.67 1.98
C LEU A 315 -14.69 -17.75 2.17
N LYS A 316 -14.86 -16.48 2.55
CA LYS A 316 -13.75 -15.56 2.91
C LYS A 316 -12.87 -16.09 4.06
N VAL A 317 -13.39 -16.94 4.91
CA VAL A 317 -12.66 -17.52 6.05
C VAL A 317 -12.46 -19.04 5.94
N PHE A 318 -12.94 -19.64 4.87
CA PHE A 318 -12.79 -21.05 4.60
C PHE A 318 -11.32 -21.39 4.28
N ASN A 319 -10.83 -22.50 4.84
CA ASN A 319 -9.47 -22.95 4.58
C ASN A 319 -9.41 -23.79 3.30
N PHE A 320 -8.93 -23.20 2.21
CA PHE A 320 -8.74 -23.88 0.93
C PHE A 320 -7.40 -24.63 0.84
N GLU A 321 -6.46 -24.49 1.77
CA GLU A 321 -5.13 -25.12 1.71
C GLU A 321 -5.17 -26.64 1.51
N PRO A 322 -6.04 -27.40 2.19
CA PRO A 322 -6.13 -28.86 2.01
C PRO A 322 -6.59 -29.30 0.60
N TYR A 323 -7.18 -28.37 -0.17
CA TYR A 323 -7.74 -28.65 -1.50
C TYR A 323 -6.87 -28.10 -2.64
N LYS A 324 -5.76 -27.47 -2.32
CA LYS A 324 -4.80 -26.99 -3.32
C LYS A 324 -4.01 -28.15 -3.89
N THR A 325 -3.91 -28.18 -5.20
CA THR A 325 -3.10 -29.13 -5.98
C THR A 325 -2.18 -28.36 -6.93
N GLY A 326 -1.11 -29.00 -7.41
CA GLY A 326 -0.13 -28.36 -8.30
C GLY A 326 1.00 -27.63 -7.55
N MET A 327 2.26 -28.07 -7.76
CA MET A 327 3.44 -27.49 -7.08
C MET A 327 3.86 -26.14 -7.65
N ALA A 328 3.83 -25.98 -8.97
CA ALA A 328 4.26 -24.73 -9.66
C ALA A 328 3.11 -23.72 -9.79
N ILE A 329 1.93 -24.19 -10.14
CA ILE A 329 0.71 -23.37 -10.27
C ILE A 329 -0.36 -24.03 -9.41
N PRO A 330 -0.74 -23.42 -8.28
CA PRO A 330 -1.80 -23.96 -7.43
C PRO A 330 -3.16 -23.96 -8.12
N HIS A 331 -3.93 -25.03 -7.92
CA HIS A 331 -5.31 -25.17 -8.41
C HIS A 331 -6.23 -25.67 -7.32
N ILE A 332 -7.51 -25.30 -7.38
CA ILE A 332 -8.59 -25.90 -6.59
C ILE A 332 -9.74 -26.35 -7.49
N TYR A 333 -10.36 -27.46 -7.15
CA TYR A 333 -11.51 -28.00 -7.89
C TYR A 333 -12.74 -28.06 -6.98
N PHE A 334 -13.88 -27.58 -7.49
CA PHE A 334 -15.14 -27.63 -6.75
C PHE A 334 -15.55 -29.06 -6.33
N LYS A 335 -15.26 -30.05 -7.17
CA LYS A 335 -15.51 -31.47 -6.87
C LYS A 335 -14.82 -31.95 -5.57
N ASP A 336 -13.76 -31.25 -5.14
CA ASP A 336 -12.99 -31.60 -3.94
C ASP A 336 -13.40 -30.75 -2.75
N TYR A 337 -13.30 -29.41 -2.83
CA TYR A 337 -13.71 -28.55 -1.71
C TYR A 337 -15.23 -28.49 -1.52
N GLY A 338 -16.02 -28.79 -2.53
CA GLY A 338 -17.47 -28.92 -2.42
C GLY A 338 -17.95 -30.04 -1.47
N LYS A 339 -17.09 -31.04 -1.18
CA LYS A 339 -17.35 -32.11 -0.20
C LYS A 339 -17.17 -31.63 1.26
N ALA A 340 -16.49 -30.51 1.46
CA ALA A 340 -16.28 -29.95 2.79
C ALA A 340 -17.61 -29.57 3.44
N LYS A 341 -17.72 -29.90 4.72
CA LYS A 341 -18.87 -29.50 5.52
C LYS A 341 -18.65 -28.10 6.09
N VAL A 342 -19.69 -27.30 6.05
CA VAL A 342 -19.74 -25.94 6.58
C VAL A 342 -20.96 -25.78 7.48
N PHE A 343 -20.99 -24.72 8.28
CA PHE A 343 -22.16 -24.39 9.08
C PHE A 343 -23.10 -23.49 8.28
N CYS A 344 -24.35 -23.95 8.08
CA CYS A 344 -25.43 -23.14 7.54
C CYS A 344 -26.61 -23.23 8.52
N PRO A 345 -26.95 -22.13 9.20
CA PRO A 345 -28.13 -22.04 10.05
C PRO A 345 -29.42 -21.96 9.23
N SER A 346 -30.55 -21.70 9.88
CA SER A 346 -31.81 -21.42 9.19
C SER A 346 -31.66 -20.25 8.19
N TYR A 347 -32.42 -20.25 7.11
CA TYR A 347 -32.35 -19.21 6.09
C TYR A 347 -32.50 -17.80 6.67
N THR A 348 -33.40 -17.64 7.66
CA THR A 348 -33.60 -16.36 8.36
C THR A 348 -32.33 -15.90 9.08
N GLU A 349 -31.64 -16.80 9.76
CA GLU A 349 -30.37 -16.48 10.43
C GLU A 349 -29.25 -16.22 9.44
N GLN A 350 -29.19 -16.95 8.32
CA GLN A 350 -28.26 -16.65 7.22
C GLN A 350 -28.42 -15.22 6.74
N LEU A 351 -29.68 -14.75 6.53
CA LEU A 351 -29.98 -13.40 6.13
C LEU A 351 -29.58 -12.35 7.20
N GLN A 352 -29.75 -12.67 8.48
CA GLN A 352 -29.30 -11.78 9.56
C GLN A 352 -27.79 -11.61 9.57
N TYR A 353 -27.02 -12.71 9.48
CA TYR A 353 -25.56 -12.64 9.38
C TYR A 353 -25.09 -11.92 8.10
N ALA A 354 -25.72 -12.21 6.97
CA ALA A 354 -25.42 -11.57 5.71
C ALA A 354 -25.64 -10.04 5.79
N ARG A 355 -26.76 -9.59 6.34
CA ARG A 355 -27.08 -8.15 6.54
C ARG A 355 -26.06 -7.47 7.44
N LEU A 356 -25.70 -8.10 8.57
CA LEU A 356 -24.69 -7.55 9.49
C LEU A 356 -23.34 -7.39 8.79
N LEU A 357 -22.84 -8.45 8.15
CA LEU A 357 -21.51 -8.45 7.53
C LEU A 357 -21.47 -7.53 6.31
N SER A 358 -22.55 -7.48 5.50
CA SER A 358 -22.61 -6.57 4.35
C SER A 358 -22.67 -5.10 4.77
N ALA A 359 -23.33 -4.78 5.88
CA ALA A 359 -23.34 -3.40 6.39
C ALA A 359 -21.92 -2.95 6.77
N ILE A 360 -21.11 -3.84 7.38
CA ILE A 360 -19.72 -3.55 7.70
C ILE A 360 -18.86 -3.48 6.42
N ASP A 361 -19.08 -4.35 5.44
CA ASP A 361 -18.37 -4.39 4.16
C ASP A 361 -18.67 -3.13 3.31
N ASN A 362 -19.90 -2.68 3.30
CA ASN A 362 -20.30 -1.40 2.69
C ASN A 362 -19.59 -0.21 3.35
N LYS A 363 -19.52 -0.20 4.70
CA LYS A 363 -18.75 0.81 5.42
C LYS A 363 -17.27 0.76 5.04
N LEU A 364 -16.68 -0.44 4.97
CA LEU A 364 -15.30 -0.64 4.53
C LEU A 364 -15.06 -0.05 3.13
N SER A 365 -15.96 -0.31 2.18
CA SER A 365 -15.86 0.24 0.81
C SER A 365 -15.89 1.78 0.79
N ILE A 366 -16.78 2.39 1.58
CA ILE A 366 -16.85 3.85 1.72
C ILE A 366 -15.52 4.41 2.27
N GLU A 367 -14.96 3.79 3.31
CA GLU A 367 -13.71 4.23 3.91
C GLU A 367 -12.51 4.06 2.97
N GLN A 368 -12.49 3.02 2.14
CA GLN A 368 -11.47 2.82 1.11
C GLN A 368 -11.54 3.90 0.01
N ASN A 369 -12.75 4.24 -0.45
CA ASN A 369 -12.95 5.32 -1.41
C ASN A 369 -12.51 6.67 -0.84
N PHE A 370 -12.82 6.92 0.44
CA PHE A 370 -12.38 8.12 1.14
C PHE A 370 -10.85 8.21 1.26
N LEU A 371 -10.17 7.11 1.59
CA LEU A 371 -8.71 7.03 1.62
C LEU A 371 -8.10 7.34 0.25
N THR A 372 -8.69 6.81 -0.82
CA THR A 372 -8.27 7.09 -2.20
C THR A 372 -8.39 8.58 -2.50
N SER A 373 -9.51 9.21 -2.16
CA SER A 373 -9.74 10.64 -2.33
C SER A 373 -8.71 11.49 -1.57
N LEU A 374 -8.46 11.18 -0.30
CA LEU A 374 -7.45 11.86 0.53
C LEU A 374 -6.04 11.75 -0.08
N SER A 375 -5.70 10.57 -0.58
CA SER A 375 -4.39 10.32 -1.21
C SER A 375 -4.22 11.12 -2.49
N LEU A 376 -5.26 11.21 -3.33
CA LEU A 376 -5.27 12.04 -4.53
C LEU A 376 -5.18 13.54 -4.20
N GLN A 377 -5.92 13.99 -3.18
CA GLN A 377 -5.84 15.38 -2.70
C GLN A 377 -4.42 15.72 -2.22
N LYS A 378 -3.80 14.84 -1.42
CA LYS A 378 -2.40 15.02 -1.00
C LYS A 378 -1.45 15.12 -2.19
N GLN A 379 -1.58 14.24 -3.18
CA GLN A 379 -0.75 14.29 -4.39
C GLN A 379 -0.93 15.59 -5.16
N HIS A 380 -2.17 16.08 -5.28
CA HIS A 380 -2.46 17.38 -5.91
C HIS A 380 -1.77 18.53 -5.16
N LEU A 381 -1.89 18.58 -3.84
CA LEU A 381 -1.24 19.59 -3.00
C LEU A 381 0.29 19.55 -3.16
N LEU A 382 0.92 18.36 -3.08
CA LEU A 382 2.36 18.21 -3.24
C LEU A 382 2.85 18.67 -4.64
N ARG A 383 2.02 18.51 -5.67
CA ARG A 383 2.35 18.95 -7.03
C ARG A 383 2.33 20.47 -7.19
N HIS A 384 1.42 21.15 -6.50
CA HIS A 384 1.15 22.57 -6.69
C HIS A 384 1.74 23.46 -5.59
N MET A 385 1.92 22.96 -4.36
CA MET A 385 2.52 23.69 -3.25
C MET A 385 4.05 23.64 -3.22
N PHE A 386 4.69 22.77 -4.02
CA PHE A 386 6.15 22.67 -4.06
C PHE A 386 6.71 22.94 -5.46
N ILE A 387 7.93 23.53 -5.51
CA ILE A 387 8.59 24.01 -6.73
C ILE A 387 9.71 23.06 -7.14
#